data_154522bb85647cc2ca74dbc97e43ec77
#
_entry.id   154522bb85647cc2ca74dbc97e43ec77
#
_cell.length_a   1.000
_cell.length_b   1.000
_cell.length_c   1.000
_cell.angle_alpha   90.00
_cell.angle_beta   90.00
_cell.angle_gamma   90.00
#
_symmetry.space_group_name_H-M   'P 1'
#
loop_
_entity.id
_entity.type
_entity.pdbx_description
1 polymer ?
#
loop_
_entity_poly.entity_id
_entity_poly.type
_entity_poly.pdbx_seq_one_letter_code
_entity_poly.pdbx_strand_id
1 'polypeptide(L)' 'MEKEEKVLYLTRLAVDTYNSHRSAQISSGRNLSDQHDPVEEIEKLYVKFELFLNQKLAEDEWK' A
#
# COMPACT_ATOMS: atom_id res chain seq x y z
N MET A 1 0.26 -17.87 -6.22
CA MET A 1 0.03 -17.27 -4.89
C MET A 1 -1.41 -17.46 -4.48
N GLU A 2 -1.62 -18.00 -3.29
CA GLU A 2 -2.97 -18.20 -2.84
C GLU A 2 -3.60 -16.87 -2.45
N LYS A 3 -4.91 -16.83 -2.46
CA LYS A 3 -5.62 -15.60 -2.18
C LYS A 3 -5.27 -15.01 -0.82
N GLU A 4 -5.19 -15.85 0.20
CA GLU A 4 -4.86 -15.38 1.53
C GLU A 4 -3.46 -14.82 1.62
N GLU A 5 -2.52 -15.46 0.97
CA GLU A 5 -1.14 -14.98 0.93
C GLU A 5 -1.05 -13.65 0.20
N LYS A 6 -1.79 -13.52 -0.87
CA LYS A 6 -1.82 -12.28 -1.64
C LYS A 6 -2.36 -11.14 -0.80
N VAL A 7 -3.45 -11.39 -0.08
CA VAL A 7 -4.06 -10.38 0.77
C VAL A 7 -3.09 -9.95 1.88
N LEU A 8 -2.44 -10.92 2.52
CA LEU A 8 -1.48 -10.61 3.57
C LEU A 8 -0.28 -9.81 3.03
N TYR A 9 0.22 -10.21 1.89
CA TYR A 9 1.34 -9.53 1.25
C TYR A 9 0.98 -8.08 0.92
N LEU A 10 -0.16 -7.87 0.28
CA LEU A 10 -0.60 -6.54 -0.12
C LEU A 10 -0.89 -5.66 1.09
N THR A 11 -1.48 -6.25 2.13
CA THR A 11 -1.78 -5.51 3.35
C THR A 11 -0.50 -5.04 4.01
N ARG A 12 0.49 -5.92 4.12
CA ARG A 12 1.77 -5.57 4.72
C ARG A 12 2.47 -4.47 3.91
N LEU A 13 2.45 -4.62 2.60
CA LEU A 13 3.07 -3.64 1.72
C LEU A 13 2.41 -2.27 1.86
N ALA A 14 1.08 -2.25 1.93
CA ALA A 14 0.35 -1.00 2.10
C ALA A 14 0.66 -0.35 3.45
N VAL A 15 0.72 -1.15 4.50
CA VAL A 15 1.04 -0.64 5.83
C VAL A 15 2.46 -0.09 5.87
N ASP A 16 3.41 -0.81 5.31
CA ASP A 16 4.81 -0.37 5.30
C ASP A 16 4.95 0.93 4.52
N THR A 17 4.27 1.05 3.39
CA THR A 17 4.31 2.26 2.58
C THR A 17 3.69 3.44 3.33
N TYR A 18 2.58 3.19 3.99
CA TYR A 18 1.93 4.22 4.77
C TYR A 18 2.87 4.74 5.88
N ASN A 19 3.52 3.81 6.58
CA ASN A 19 4.43 4.19 7.66
C ASN A 19 5.62 4.98 7.14
N SER A 20 6.15 4.62 5.97
CA SER A 20 7.25 5.34 5.35
C SER A 20 6.86 6.77 5.00
N HIS A 21 5.67 6.92 4.42
CA HIS A 21 5.19 8.25 4.06
C HIS A 21 4.98 9.10 5.29
N ARG A 22 4.42 8.51 6.32
CA ARG A 22 4.17 9.24 7.56
C ARG A 22 5.46 9.68 8.22
N SER A 23 6.46 8.81 8.24
CA SER A 23 7.76 9.16 8.80
C SER A 23 8.40 10.30 8.03
N ALA A 24 8.31 10.28 6.71
CA ALA A 24 8.86 11.35 5.88
C ALA A 24 8.16 12.67 6.15
N GLN A 25 6.86 12.65 6.33
CA GLN A 25 6.10 13.86 6.62
C GLN A 25 6.47 14.43 7.99
N ILE A 26 6.62 13.56 8.97
CA ILE A 26 7.01 13.98 10.31
C ILE A 26 8.42 14.58 10.27
N SER A 27 9.32 13.94 9.56
CA SER A 27 10.70 14.40 9.45
C SER A 27 10.79 15.75 8.75
N SER A 28 9.87 16.04 7.85
CA SER A 28 9.88 17.31 7.14
C SER A 28 9.24 18.43 7.97
N GLY A 29 8.76 18.11 9.14
CA GLY A 29 8.17 19.12 10.02
C GLY A 29 6.75 19.50 9.70
N ARG A 30 6.11 18.78 8.82
CA ARG A 30 4.75 19.09 8.49
C ARG A 30 3.82 18.68 9.60
N ASN A 31 2.86 19.52 9.83
CA ASN A 31 1.88 19.23 10.84
C ASN A 31 0.87 18.25 10.29
N LEU A 32 0.83 17.09 10.92
CA LEU A 32 -0.10 16.10 10.50
C LEU A 32 -1.34 16.13 11.32
N SER A 33 -1.86 17.25 11.57
CA SER A 33 -3.03 17.38 12.35
C SER A 33 -4.22 16.85 11.68
N ASP A 34 -4.11 16.00 10.83
CA ASP A 34 -5.16 15.69 10.11
C ASP A 34 -5.90 14.63 10.52
N GLN A 35 -6.98 14.61 10.16
CA GLN A 35 -8.01 13.76 10.45
C GLN A 35 -8.03 12.61 9.51
N HIS A 36 -6.90 12.11 9.09
CA HIS A 36 -6.84 10.99 8.20
C HIS A 36 -7.08 9.71 8.97
N ASP A 37 -7.93 8.89 8.46
CA ASP A 37 -8.13 7.55 8.97
C ASP A 37 -7.02 6.67 8.40
N PRO A 38 -6.12 6.13 9.23
CA PRO A 38 -5.03 5.30 8.72
C PRO A 38 -5.52 4.10 7.91
N VAL A 39 -6.62 3.51 8.33
CA VAL A 39 -7.17 2.35 7.64
C VAL A 39 -7.61 2.74 6.22
N GLU A 40 -8.21 3.91 6.08
CA GLU A 40 -8.63 4.38 4.78
C GLU A 40 -7.45 4.61 3.85
N GLU A 41 -6.38 5.20 4.36
CA GLU A 41 -5.19 5.44 3.56
C GLU A 41 -4.51 4.12 3.17
N ILE A 42 -4.46 3.19 4.10
CA ILE A 42 -3.89 1.88 3.83
C ILE A 42 -4.72 1.15 2.77
N GLU A 43 -6.04 1.27 2.84
CA GLU A 43 -6.90 0.64 1.87
C GLU A 43 -6.67 1.20 0.46
N LYS A 44 -6.49 2.50 0.34
CA LYS A 44 -6.19 3.10 -0.95
C LYS A 44 -4.87 2.57 -1.52
N LEU A 45 -3.86 2.44 -0.68
CA LEU A 45 -2.58 1.88 -1.10
C LEU A 45 -2.73 0.41 -1.49
N TYR A 46 -3.52 -0.33 -0.74
CA TYR A 46 -3.80 -1.72 -1.03
C TYR A 46 -4.36 -1.88 -2.45
N VAL A 47 -5.36 -1.07 -2.79
CA VAL A 47 -5.99 -1.15 -4.10
C VAL A 47 -4.98 -0.84 -5.21
N LYS A 48 -4.16 0.16 -5.01
CA LYS A 48 -3.15 0.53 -6.00
C LYS A 48 -2.14 -0.59 -6.21
N PHE A 49 -1.67 -1.19 -5.13
CA PHE A 49 -0.71 -2.29 -5.22
C PHE A 49 -1.35 -3.52 -5.83
N GLU A 50 -2.61 -3.76 -5.54
CA GLU A 50 -3.31 -4.90 -6.12
C GLU A 50 -3.41 -4.76 -7.64
N LEU A 51 -3.76 -3.58 -8.12
CA LEU A 51 -3.83 -3.32 -9.55
C LEU A 51 -2.46 -3.50 -10.19
N PHE A 52 -1.42 -2.99 -9.54
CA PHE A 52 -0.07 -3.12 -10.03
C PHE A 52 0.35 -4.59 -10.10
N LEU A 53 0.08 -5.35 -9.05
CA LEU A 53 0.44 -6.75 -8.99
C LEU A 53 -0.28 -7.55 -10.08
N ASN A 54 -1.58 -7.31 -10.25
CA ASN A 54 -2.35 -8.00 -11.28
C ASN A 54 -1.82 -7.67 -12.67
N GLN A 55 -1.41 -6.44 -12.89
CA GLN A 55 -0.84 -6.04 -14.15
C GLN A 55 0.47 -6.76 -14.41
N LYS A 56 1.30 -6.89 -13.40
CA LYS A 56 2.57 -7.60 -13.53
C LYS A 56 2.38 -9.10 -13.76
N LEU A 57 1.42 -9.68 -13.10
CA LEU A 57 1.12 -11.09 -13.31
C LEU A 57 0.63 -11.35 -14.74
N ALA A 58 -0.20 -10.44 -15.25
CA ALA A 58 -0.66 -10.55 -16.63
C ALA A 58 0.50 -10.42 -17.62
N GLU A 59 1.44 -9.53 -17.35
CA GLU A 59 2.61 -9.37 -18.21
C GLU A 59 3.42 -10.66 -18.25
N ASP A 60 3.57 -11.31 -17.11
CA ASP A 60 4.32 -12.55 -17.04
C ASP A 60 3.65 -13.65 -17.87
N GLU A 61 2.34 -13.65 -17.90
CA GLU A 61 1.62 -14.65 -18.67
C GLU A 61 1.86 -14.52 -20.18
N TRP A 62 2.24 -13.34 -20.62
CA TRP A 62 2.43 -13.13 -22.05
C TRP A 62 3.84 -13.44 -22.50
N LYS A 63 4.69 -13.82 -21.61
CA LYS A 63 6.01 -14.25 -21.94
C LYS A 63 6.03 -15.75 -22.09
#